data_a94d0963a98f41932b9e94798b0fcf2e
#
_entry.id   a94d0963a98f41932b9e94798b0fcf2e
#
_cell.length_a   1.000
_cell.length_b   1.000
_cell.length_c   1.000
_cell.angle_alpha   90.00
_cell.angle_beta   90.00
_cell.angle_gamma   90.00
#
_symmetry.space_group_name_H-M   'P 1'
#
loop_
_entity.id
_entity.type
_entity.pdbx_description
1 polymer ?
#
loop_
_entity_poly.entity_id
_entity_poly.type
_entity_poly.pdbx_seq_one_letter_code
_entity_poly.pdbx_strand_id
1 'polypeptide(L)'
;MDEKELEESFVTGGDEEINYAIELYGQGLLKYCHSITGNYHDAQDIVQMTFIKAYSKRKKYKPGTSLSAWIYKIAYNTTIDTMRKRKVLFFLKENEEDTSYISEDIKEALKSLSIADRALVFSRVIEEKSYSELEYIYGVSATTLRKRYERAKKKLAKALMDTNSYYERLGVTK
;
A
#
# COMPACT_ATOMS: atom_id res chain seq x y z
N MET A 1 7.27 -23.84 8.08
CA MET A 1 7.12 -22.66 8.96
C MET A 1 5.73 -22.09 8.74
N ASP A 2 4.99 -21.81 9.79
CA ASP A 2 3.74 -21.08 9.69
C ASP A 2 3.96 -19.57 10.06
N GLU A 3 2.91 -18.72 9.93
CA GLU A 3 3.04 -17.29 10.20
C GLU A 3 3.40 -17.00 11.67
N LYS A 4 2.92 -17.81 12.61
CA LYS A 4 3.21 -17.65 14.03
C LYS A 4 4.66 -18.03 14.36
N GLU A 5 5.14 -19.11 13.78
CA GLU A 5 6.54 -19.54 13.90
C GLU A 5 7.47 -18.45 13.32
N LEU A 6 7.09 -17.87 12.16
CA LEU A 6 7.82 -16.75 11.58
C LEU A 6 7.87 -15.54 12.52
N GLU A 7 6.74 -15.15 13.12
CA GLU A 7 6.68 -14.02 14.06
C GLU A 7 7.60 -14.21 15.27
N GLU A 8 7.69 -15.44 15.79
CA GLU A 8 8.54 -15.79 16.93
C GLU A 8 10.03 -15.81 16.58
N SER A 9 10.37 -16.32 15.38
CA SER A 9 11.77 -16.51 14.96
C SER A 9 12.37 -15.31 14.21
N PHE A 10 11.57 -14.39 13.68
CA PHE A 10 12.01 -13.33 12.77
C PHE A 10 13.13 -12.42 13.32
N VAL A 11 13.16 -12.18 14.64
CA VAL A 11 14.19 -11.34 15.29
C VAL A 11 15.58 -11.97 15.25
N THR A 12 15.64 -13.28 15.49
CA THR A 12 16.88 -14.06 15.57
C THR A 12 17.19 -14.82 14.29
N GLY A 13 16.20 -14.92 13.40
CA GLY A 13 16.28 -15.65 12.15
C GLY A 13 17.24 -15.04 11.13
N GLY A 14 17.56 -15.82 10.13
CA GLY A 14 18.45 -15.49 9.02
C GLY A 14 17.74 -15.40 7.69
N ASP A 15 18.36 -16.01 6.68
CA ASP A 15 17.87 -15.94 5.29
C ASP A 15 16.58 -16.75 5.10
N GLU A 16 16.36 -17.80 5.87
CA GLU A 16 15.16 -18.64 5.77
C GLU A 16 13.91 -17.85 6.17
N GLU A 17 13.94 -17.17 7.32
CA GLU A 17 12.82 -16.37 7.81
C GLU A 17 12.52 -15.17 6.90
N ILE A 18 13.54 -14.51 6.37
CA ILE A 18 13.29 -13.41 5.43
C ILE A 18 12.73 -13.91 4.11
N ASN A 19 13.19 -15.04 3.57
CA ASN A 19 12.66 -15.63 2.36
C ASN A 19 11.19 -16.03 2.55
N TYR A 20 10.87 -16.66 3.67
CA TYR A 20 9.48 -16.99 3.97
C TYR A 20 8.59 -15.76 4.14
N ALA A 21 9.09 -14.69 4.76
CA ALA A 21 8.38 -13.41 4.84
C ALA A 21 8.14 -12.80 3.45
N ILE A 22 9.10 -12.91 2.53
CA ILE A 22 8.95 -12.46 1.14
C ILE A 22 7.86 -13.27 0.42
N GLU A 23 7.86 -14.59 0.56
CA GLU A 23 6.83 -15.46 -0.02
C GLU A 23 5.44 -15.13 0.53
N LEU A 24 5.32 -14.96 1.85
CA LEU A 24 4.04 -14.73 2.52
C LEU A 24 3.46 -13.34 2.25
N TYR A 25 4.28 -12.29 2.30
CA TYR A 25 3.80 -10.90 2.25
C TYR A 25 4.10 -10.18 0.93
N GLY A 26 5.01 -10.70 0.10
CA GLY A 26 5.54 -9.98 -1.06
C GLY A 26 4.48 -9.56 -2.06
N GLN A 27 3.56 -10.46 -2.42
CA GLN A 27 2.49 -10.17 -3.38
C GLN A 27 1.49 -9.12 -2.83
N GLY A 28 1.10 -9.23 -1.56
CA GLY A 28 0.24 -8.24 -0.91
C GLY A 28 0.89 -6.87 -0.89
N LEU A 29 2.16 -6.81 -0.49
CA LEU A 29 2.94 -5.56 -0.48
C LEU A 29 3.10 -4.95 -1.87
N LEU A 30 3.29 -5.76 -2.92
CA LEU A 30 3.41 -5.27 -4.28
C LEU A 30 2.11 -4.60 -4.75
N LYS A 31 0.97 -5.26 -4.54
CA LYS A 31 -0.35 -4.68 -4.84
C LYS A 31 -0.60 -3.40 -4.03
N TYR A 32 -0.25 -3.42 -2.74
CA TYR A 32 -0.36 -2.27 -1.85
C TYR A 32 0.47 -1.08 -2.35
N CYS A 33 1.76 -1.28 -2.59
CA CYS A 33 2.64 -0.22 -3.07
C CYS A 33 2.21 0.30 -4.45
N HIS A 34 1.79 -0.60 -5.37
CA HIS A 34 1.30 -0.24 -6.69
C HIS A 34 0.02 0.61 -6.61
N SER A 35 -0.94 0.27 -5.75
CA SER A 35 -2.16 1.06 -5.56
C SER A 35 -1.89 2.49 -5.10
N ILE A 36 -0.76 2.71 -4.43
CA ILE A 36 -0.36 4.02 -3.91
C ILE A 36 0.44 4.80 -4.96
N THR A 37 1.42 4.15 -5.60
CA THR A 37 2.35 4.80 -6.54
C THR A 37 1.75 5.00 -7.92
N GLY A 38 0.88 4.08 -8.35
CA GLY A 38 0.38 4.02 -9.72
C GLY A 38 1.44 3.56 -10.73
N ASN A 39 2.60 3.08 -10.28
CA ASN A 39 3.70 2.61 -11.14
C ASN A 39 4.25 1.29 -10.61
N TYR A 40 4.31 0.28 -11.49
CA TYR A 40 4.69 -1.08 -11.12
C TYR A 40 6.18 -1.19 -10.74
N HIS A 41 7.07 -0.55 -11.50
CA HIS A 41 8.51 -0.57 -11.22
C HIS A 41 8.83 0.08 -9.88
N ASP A 42 8.18 1.22 -9.59
CA ASP A 42 8.32 1.84 -8.28
C ASP A 42 7.85 0.95 -7.15
N ALA A 43 6.72 0.27 -7.36
CA ALA A 43 6.20 -0.65 -6.37
C ALA A 43 7.17 -1.80 -6.10
N GLN A 44 7.79 -2.37 -7.14
CA GLN A 44 8.82 -3.41 -7.01
C GLN A 44 10.03 -2.91 -6.21
N ASP A 45 10.56 -1.73 -6.55
CA ASP A 45 11.71 -1.14 -5.84
C ASP A 45 11.39 -0.87 -4.37
N ILE A 46 10.18 -0.36 -4.09
CA ILE A 46 9.71 -0.13 -2.72
C ILE A 46 9.60 -1.43 -1.94
N VAL A 47 9.08 -2.50 -2.55
CA VAL A 47 8.96 -3.81 -1.91
C VAL A 47 10.35 -4.38 -1.59
N GLN A 48 11.28 -4.35 -2.54
CA GLN A 48 12.67 -4.76 -2.29
C GLN A 48 13.29 -3.98 -1.12
N MET A 49 13.17 -2.65 -1.16
CA MET A 49 13.70 -1.77 -0.12
C MET A 49 13.02 -2.05 1.24
N THR A 50 11.74 -2.42 1.23
CA THR A 50 10.99 -2.77 2.44
C THR A 50 11.58 -4.00 3.10
N PHE A 51 11.83 -5.08 2.35
CA PHE A 51 12.42 -6.31 2.91
C PHE A 51 13.87 -6.11 3.35
N ILE A 52 14.67 -5.35 2.60
CA ILE A 52 16.04 -4.97 3.04
C ILE A 52 15.98 -4.22 4.39
N LYS A 53 15.08 -3.25 4.52
CA LYS A 53 14.88 -2.50 5.77
C LYS A 53 14.32 -3.37 6.89
N ALA A 54 13.39 -4.29 6.58
CA ALA A 54 12.84 -5.22 7.55
C ALA A 54 13.94 -6.13 8.09
N TYR A 55 14.73 -6.73 7.22
CA TYR A 55 15.86 -7.57 7.63
C TYR A 55 16.89 -6.81 8.48
N SER A 56 17.31 -5.63 8.02
CA SER A 56 18.31 -4.82 8.75
C SER A 56 17.81 -4.31 10.12
N LYS A 57 16.49 -4.11 10.25
CA LYS A 57 15.85 -3.60 11.47
C LYS A 57 15.13 -4.68 12.28
N ARG A 58 15.27 -5.97 11.95
CA ARG A 58 14.51 -7.06 12.56
C ARG A 58 14.60 -7.10 14.09
N LYS A 59 15.74 -6.70 14.66
CA LYS A 59 15.92 -6.57 16.11
C LYS A 59 15.00 -5.53 16.77
N LYS A 60 14.35 -4.66 15.99
CA LYS A 60 13.36 -3.69 16.48
C LYS A 60 11.93 -4.22 16.44
N TYR A 61 11.71 -5.33 15.77
CA TYR A 61 10.44 -6.03 15.81
C TYR A 61 10.23 -6.64 17.20
N LYS A 62 9.02 -6.57 17.71
CA LYS A 62 8.65 -7.16 19.02
C LYS A 62 7.84 -8.42 18.79
N PRO A 63 8.37 -9.61 19.09
CA PRO A 63 7.60 -10.86 19.03
C PRO A 63 6.29 -10.74 19.81
N GLY A 64 5.23 -11.39 19.30
CA GLY A 64 3.89 -11.28 19.87
C GLY A 64 3.08 -10.06 19.40
N THR A 65 3.64 -9.27 18.47
CA THR A 65 2.89 -8.29 17.70
C THR A 65 2.78 -8.74 16.24
N SER A 66 1.87 -8.17 15.45
CA SER A 66 1.71 -8.56 14.05
C SER A 66 2.94 -8.19 13.22
N LEU A 67 3.66 -9.19 12.71
CA LEU A 67 4.79 -9.01 11.80
C LEU A 67 4.33 -8.37 10.48
N SER A 68 3.17 -8.80 9.98
CA SER A 68 2.52 -8.20 8.82
C SER A 68 2.37 -6.68 9.01
N ALA A 69 1.75 -6.24 10.11
CA ALA A 69 1.57 -4.81 10.37
C ALA A 69 2.90 -4.05 10.48
N TRP A 70 3.92 -4.67 11.06
CA TRP A 70 5.25 -4.07 11.17
C TRP A 70 5.93 -3.90 9.81
N ILE A 71 5.85 -4.90 8.94
CA ILE A 71 6.38 -4.84 7.56
C ILE A 71 5.60 -3.80 6.73
N TYR A 72 4.26 -3.77 6.82
CA TYR A 72 3.43 -2.76 6.14
C TYR A 72 3.74 -1.33 6.61
N LYS A 73 4.09 -1.13 7.88
CA LYS A 73 4.57 0.17 8.36
C LYS A 73 5.87 0.60 7.69
N ILE A 74 6.80 -0.33 7.49
CA ILE A 74 8.05 -0.06 6.77
C ILE A 74 7.75 0.27 5.30
N ALA A 75 6.86 -0.50 4.65
CA ALA A 75 6.44 -0.28 3.27
C ALA A 75 5.78 1.09 3.10
N TYR A 76 4.83 1.46 3.97
CA TYR A 76 4.16 2.75 3.95
C TYR A 76 5.17 3.91 4.03
N ASN A 77 6.05 3.88 5.03
CA ASN A 77 7.06 4.93 5.19
C ASN A 77 8.00 5.00 3.99
N THR A 78 8.42 3.85 3.45
CA THR A 78 9.29 3.80 2.26
C THR A 78 8.57 4.38 1.04
N THR A 79 7.29 4.07 0.86
CA THR A 79 6.45 4.62 -0.23
C THR A 79 6.33 6.14 -0.11
N ILE A 80 6.00 6.66 1.07
CA ILE A 80 5.87 8.11 1.30
C ILE A 80 7.20 8.83 1.02
N ASP A 81 8.30 8.29 1.48
CA ASP A 81 9.63 8.88 1.26
C ASP A 81 10.01 8.88 -0.23
N THR A 82 9.73 7.79 -0.94
CA THR A 82 9.95 7.68 -2.39
C THR A 82 9.11 8.70 -3.16
N MET A 83 7.82 8.80 -2.83
CA MET A 83 6.90 9.73 -3.49
C MET A 83 7.25 11.21 -3.20
N ARG A 84 7.76 11.52 -2.01
CA ARG A 84 8.28 12.87 -1.69
C ARG A 84 9.48 13.23 -2.56
N LYS A 85 10.44 12.32 -2.68
CA LYS A 85 11.64 12.53 -3.53
C LYS A 85 11.23 12.70 -5.00
N ARG A 86 10.27 11.93 -5.50
CA ARG A 86 9.75 12.08 -6.87
C ARG A 86 9.07 13.40 -7.11
N LYS A 87 8.26 13.93 -6.19
CA LYS A 87 7.68 15.28 -6.35
C LYS A 87 8.74 16.34 -6.64
N VAL A 88 9.93 16.17 -6.10
CA VAL A 88 11.08 17.07 -6.37
C VAL A 88 11.69 16.80 -7.76
N LEU A 89 11.59 15.56 -8.28
CA LEU A 89 12.17 15.15 -9.56
C LEU A 89 11.15 15.14 -10.72
N PHE A 90 9.84 15.19 -10.43
CA PHE A 90 8.75 15.06 -11.41
C PHE A 90 8.64 16.22 -12.40
N PHE A 91 9.39 17.28 -12.22
CA PHE A 91 9.57 18.30 -13.25
C PHE A 91 10.37 17.82 -14.46
N LEU A 92 10.82 16.55 -14.53
CA LEU A 92 11.80 16.09 -15.54
C LEU A 92 11.44 14.84 -16.35
N LYS A 93 10.37 14.08 -16.08
CA LYS A 93 10.03 12.89 -16.93
C LYS A 93 8.55 12.52 -16.91
N GLU A 94 7.93 12.54 -18.08
CA GLU A 94 6.69 11.83 -18.46
C GLU A 94 7.02 10.47 -19.07
N ASN A 95 6.10 9.49 -18.86
CA ASN A 95 5.89 8.24 -19.59
C ASN A 95 6.67 7.00 -19.15
N GLU A 96 5.93 6.08 -18.53
CA GLU A 96 6.18 4.63 -18.63
C GLU A 96 4.83 3.89 -18.70
N GLU A 97 4.74 2.89 -19.59
CA GLU A 97 3.58 2.03 -19.80
C GLU A 97 3.32 1.22 -18.50
N ASP A 98 2.12 1.35 -17.97
CA ASP A 98 1.70 0.69 -16.73
C ASP A 98 0.94 -0.59 -17.04
N THR A 99 1.53 -1.73 -16.76
CA THR A 99 0.85 -3.04 -16.76
C THR A 99 -0.01 -3.14 -15.49
N SER A 100 -1.19 -2.53 -15.52
CA SER A 100 -2.06 -2.46 -14.34
C SER A 100 -3.08 -3.58 -14.29
N TYR A 101 -3.21 -4.20 -13.12
CA TYR A 101 -4.29 -5.12 -12.77
C TYR A 101 -5.59 -4.40 -12.38
N ILE A 102 -5.62 -3.07 -12.46
CA ILE A 102 -6.74 -2.21 -12.05
C ILE A 102 -7.28 -1.54 -13.31
N SER A 103 -8.62 -1.51 -13.48
CA SER A 103 -9.23 -0.82 -14.62
C SER A 103 -8.88 0.68 -14.62
N GLU A 104 -8.82 1.29 -15.80
CA GLU A 104 -8.46 2.70 -15.97
C GLU A 104 -9.40 3.63 -15.18
N ASP A 105 -10.70 3.30 -15.13
CA ASP A 105 -11.69 4.05 -14.35
C ASP A 105 -11.36 4.11 -12.86
N ILE A 106 -10.93 2.97 -12.31
CA ILE A 106 -10.54 2.88 -10.89
C ILE A 106 -9.24 3.64 -10.66
N LYS A 107 -8.28 3.56 -11.58
CA LYS A 107 -7.03 4.33 -11.49
C LYS A 107 -7.31 5.83 -11.46
N GLU A 108 -8.16 6.32 -12.38
CA GLU A 108 -8.50 7.72 -12.45
C GLU A 108 -9.23 8.18 -11.16
N ALA A 109 -10.18 7.37 -10.68
CA ALA A 109 -10.85 7.65 -9.41
C ALA A 109 -9.87 7.67 -8.22
N LEU A 110 -8.89 6.76 -8.19
CA LEU A 110 -7.84 6.72 -7.15
C LEU A 110 -6.92 7.95 -7.20
N LYS A 111 -6.69 8.56 -8.37
CA LYS A 111 -5.94 9.82 -8.49
C LYS A 111 -6.60 10.98 -7.73
N SER A 112 -7.94 10.92 -7.55
CA SER A 112 -8.68 11.90 -6.75
C SER A 112 -8.31 11.87 -5.27
N LEU A 113 -7.76 10.77 -4.77
CA LEU A 113 -7.38 10.60 -3.37
C LEU A 113 -5.94 11.04 -3.12
N SER A 114 -5.67 11.50 -1.89
CA SER A 114 -4.30 11.66 -1.44
C SER A 114 -3.59 10.30 -1.35
N ILE A 115 -2.25 10.30 -1.41
CA ILE A 115 -1.44 9.09 -1.25
C ILE A 115 -1.82 8.32 0.03
N ALA A 116 -1.98 9.05 1.15
CA ALA A 116 -2.32 8.47 2.43
C ALA A 116 -3.77 7.93 2.49
N ASP A 117 -4.70 8.52 1.74
CA ASP A 117 -6.08 8.04 1.65
C ASP A 117 -6.19 6.81 0.73
N ARG A 118 -5.41 6.76 -0.36
CA ARG A 118 -5.28 5.54 -1.21
C ARG A 118 -4.75 4.36 -0.39
N ALA A 119 -3.67 4.56 0.35
CA ALA A 119 -3.12 3.56 1.24
C ALA A 119 -4.15 3.04 2.25
N LEU A 120 -4.89 3.95 2.87
CA LEU A 120 -5.92 3.61 3.85
C LEU A 120 -7.07 2.81 3.24
N VAL A 121 -7.57 3.24 2.08
CA VAL A 121 -8.66 2.53 1.38
C VAL A 121 -8.21 1.13 0.98
N PHE A 122 -7.02 0.99 0.40
CA PHE A 122 -6.49 -0.33 0.01
C PHE A 122 -6.34 -1.26 1.21
N SER A 123 -5.72 -0.78 2.29
CA SER A 123 -5.53 -1.59 3.50
C SER A 123 -6.84 -2.05 4.15
N ARG A 124 -7.91 -1.23 4.05
CA ARG A 124 -9.22 -1.59 4.60
C ARG A 124 -10.01 -2.54 3.71
N VAL A 125 -9.94 -2.34 2.38
CA VAL A 125 -10.82 -3.05 1.43
C VAL A 125 -10.18 -4.34 0.93
N ILE A 126 -8.88 -4.30 0.63
CA ILE A 126 -8.18 -5.43 0.01
C ILE A 126 -7.45 -6.28 1.06
N GLU A 127 -6.76 -5.63 1.98
CA GLU A 127 -5.97 -6.32 3.02
C GLU A 127 -6.78 -6.57 4.30
N GLU A 128 -8.02 -6.11 4.35
CA GLU A 128 -8.96 -6.29 5.47
C GLU A 128 -8.40 -5.93 6.86
N LYS A 129 -7.37 -5.09 6.91
CA LYS A 129 -6.69 -4.73 8.15
C LYS A 129 -7.62 -4.04 9.13
N SER A 130 -7.52 -4.44 10.39
CA SER A 130 -8.25 -3.82 11.50
C SER A 130 -7.79 -2.37 11.74
N TYR A 131 -8.65 -1.55 12.36
CA TYR A 131 -8.24 -0.19 12.71
C TYR A 131 -7.11 -0.14 13.74
N SER A 132 -6.93 -1.18 14.55
CA SER A 132 -5.80 -1.31 15.47
C SER A 132 -4.49 -1.47 14.72
N GLU A 133 -4.45 -2.34 13.71
CA GLU A 133 -3.28 -2.49 12.84
C GLU A 133 -2.98 -1.22 12.05
N LEU A 134 -4.02 -0.56 11.53
CA LEU A 134 -3.87 0.69 10.78
C LEU A 134 -3.35 1.83 11.67
N GLU A 135 -3.77 1.90 12.93
CA GLU A 135 -3.24 2.85 13.91
C GLU A 135 -1.74 2.64 14.10
N TYR A 136 -1.31 1.38 14.21
CA TYR A 136 0.10 1.04 14.29
C TYR A 136 0.88 1.37 13.00
N ILE A 137 0.30 1.04 11.84
CA ILE A 137 0.94 1.25 10.52
C ILE A 137 1.12 2.75 10.23
N TYR A 138 0.06 3.54 10.42
CA TYR A 138 0.02 4.94 10.00
C TYR A 138 0.39 5.94 11.11
N GLY A 139 0.44 5.51 12.36
CA GLY A 139 0.73 6.37 13.51
C GLY A 139 -0.37 7.42 13.75
N VAL A 140 -1.61 7.10 13.39
CA VAL A 140 -2.79 7.97 13.48
C VAL A 140 -3.91 7.23 14.20
N SER A 141 -4.59 7.87 15.14
CA SER A 141 -5.63 7.20 15.95
C SER A 141 -6.73 6.55 15.10
N ALA A 142 -7.24 5.40 15.57
CA ALA A 142 -8.30 4.65 14.92
C ALA A 142 -9.54 5.52 14.64
N THR A 143 -9.88 6.44 15.54
CA THR A 143 -11.00 7.39 15.35
C THR A 143 -10.75 8.33 14.16
N THR A 144 -9.55 8.86 14.04
CA THR A 144 -9.16 9.71 12.91
C THR A 144 -9.16 8.92 11.61
N LEU A 145 -8.64 7.69 11.63
CA LEU A 145 -8.61 6.80 10.46
C LEU A 145 -10.01 6.45 9.97
N ARG A 146 -10.98 6.18 10.88
CA ARG A 146 -12.37 5.95 10.50
C ARG A 146 -12.96 7.16 9.77
N LYS A 147 -12.78 8.37 10.29
CA LYS A 147 -13.27 9.60 9.65
C LYS A 147 -12.61 9.85 8.29
N ARG A 148 -11.31 9.58 8.18
CA ARG A 148 -10.57 9.69 6.90
C ARG A 148 -11.07 8.67 5.88
N TYR A 149 -11.25 7.42 6.29
CA TYR A 149 -11.76 6.36 5.43
C TYR A 149 -13.16 6.68 4.89
N GLU A 150 -14.09 7.14 5.73
CA GLU A 150 -15.42 7.52 5.27
C GLU A 150 -15.40 8.70 4.27
N ARG A 151 -14.54 9.68 4.47
CA ARG A 151 -14.35 10.77 3.49
C ARG A 151 -13.74 10.28 2.19
N ALA A 152 -12.73 9.40 2.27
CA ALA A 152 -12.09 8.81 1.10
C ALA A 152 -13.06 7.97 0.28
N LYS A 153 -13.89 7.14 0.92
CA LYS A 153 -14.94 6.36 0.26
C LYS A 153 -15.93 7.25 -0.51
N LYS A 154 -16.43 8.33 0.12
CA LYS A 154 -17.35 9.26 -0.52
C LYS A 154 -16.71 9.94 -1.74
N LYS A 155 -15.44 10.32 -1.62
CA LYS A 155 -14.71 10.95 -2.71
C LYS A 155 -14.48 10.00 -3.88
N LEU A 156 -14.10 8.75 -3.57
CA LEU A 156 -13.91 7.70 -4.56
C LEU A 156 -15.22 7.36 -5.28
N ALA A 157 -16.32 7.18 -4.53
CA ALA A 157 -17.64 6.91 -5.10
C ALA A 157 -18.09 8.03 -6.04
N LYS A 158 -17.88 9.31 -5.66
CA LYS A 158 -18.19 10.43 -6.53
C LYS A 158 -17.36 10.40 -7.82
N ALA A 159 -16.06 10.17 -7.73
CA ALA A 159 -15.19 10.11 -8.91
C ALA A 159 -15.60 8.99 -9.87
N LEU A 160 -15.98 7.81 -9.34
CA LEU A 160 -16.46 6.68 -10.15
C LEU A 160 -17.82 6.98 -10.81
N MET A 161 -18.72 7.68 -10.13
CA MET A 161 -20.01 8.12 -10.72
C MET A 161 -19.80 9.14 -11.84
N ASP A 162 -18.91 10.11 -11.62
CA ASP A 162 -18.59 11.13 -12.62
C ASP A 162 -17.98 10.46 -13.88
N THR A 163 -17.10 9.47 -13.73
CA THR A 163 -16.52 8.72 -14.82
C THR A 163 -17.59 7.90 -15.58
N ASN A 164 -18.48 7.21 -14.88
CA ASN A 164 -19.57 6.44 -15.49
C ASN A 164 -20.55 7.33 -16.27
N SER A 165 -20.93 8.46 -15.71
CA SER A 165 -21.76 9.48 -16.38
C SER A 165 -21.10 10.06 -17.64
N TYR A 166 -19.78 10.14 -17.68
CA TYR A 166 -19.05 10.56 -18.86
C TYR A 166 -19.16 9.54 -20.00
N TYR A 167 -18.97 8.24 -19.72
CA TYR A 167 -19.13 7.18 -20.72
C TYR A 167 -20.57 7.04 -21.23
N GLU A 168 -21.57 7.20 -20.37
CA GLU A 168 -22.99 7.21 -20.77
C GLU A 168 -23.28 8.32 -21.77
N ARG A 169 -22.73 9.53 -21.57
CA ARG A 169 -22.89 10.66 -22.51
C ARG A 169 -22.18 10.43 -23.85
N LEU A 170 -21.12 9.63 -23.88
CA LEU A 170 -20.43 9.26 -25.12
C LEU A 170 -21.09 8.08 -25.85
N GLY A 171 -22.17 7.48 -25.30
CA GLY A 171 -22.85 6.33 -25.87
C GLY A 171 -22.02 5.04 -25.81
N VAL A 172 -21.01 4.99 -24.97
CA VAL A 172 -20.19 3.80 -24.74
C VAL A 172 -20.79 3.04 -23.56
N THR A 173 -21.64 2.07 -23.84
CA THR A 173 -22.11 1.09 -22.85
C THR A 173 -21.03 0.02 -22.65
N LYS A 174 -20.69 -0.29 -21.38
CA LYS A 174 -19.86 -1.44 -21.03
C LYS A 174 -20.59 -2.73 -21.24
#